data_5e726474988b76f74b335461e2ce1567
#
_entry.id   5e726474988b76f74b335461e2ce1567
#
_cell.length_a   1.000
_cell.length_b   1.000
_cell.length_c   1.000
_cell.angle_alpha   90.00
_cell.angle_beta   90.00
_cell.angle_gamma   90.00
#
_symmetry.space_group_name_H-M   'P 1'
#
loop_
_entity.id
_entity.type
_entity.pdbx_description
1 polymer ?
#
loop_
_entity_poly.entity_id
_entity_poly.type
_entity_poly.pdbx_seq_one_letter_code
_entity_poly.pdbx_strand_id
1 'polypeptide(L)'
;MNKEWQQALAPMGTDWHKEFLEVAPWIVVLFEQRYEQRDDGERRKNYYVKESCGIAAGLFIASLQTMGLATLTHTPSPMAFLSTVLDRPENERPFVLFPVGYPLPGVRVPDLARKPLDDVLVRIGKTDAAH
;
A
#
# COMPACT_ATOMS: atom_id res chain seq x y z
N MET A 1 4.16 -20.54 -1.03
CA MET A 1 3.33 -19.71 -0.13
C MET A 1 2.98 -20.56 1.09
N ASN A 2 3.22 -20.05 2.31
CA ASN A 2 2.99 -20.75 3.58
C ASN A 2 1.47 -20.97 3.77
N LYS A 3 1.06 -22.10 4.40
CA LYS A 3 -0.35 -22.45 4.69
C LYS A 3 -1.06 -21.38 5.54
N GLU A 4 -0.37 -20.82 6.51
CA GLU A 4 -0.87 -19.76 7.38
C GLU A 4 -1.23 -18.50 6.59
N TRP A 5 -0.38 -18.11 5.64
CA TRP A 5 -0.64 -16.99 4.73
C TRP A 5 -1.82 -17.25 3.79
N GLN A 6 -1.98 -18.47 3.30
CA GLN A 6 -3.14 -18.86 2.48
C GLN A 6 -4.45 -18.76 3.29
N GLN A 7 -4.45 -19.20 4.54
CA GLN A 7 -5.60 -19.07 5.43
C GLN A 7 -5.95 -17.60 5.74
N ALA A 8 -4.94 -16.74 5.91
CA ALA A 8 -5.16 -15.31 6.12
C ALA A 8 -5.74 -14.60 4.89
N LEU A 9 -5.44 -15.08 3.69
CA LEU A 9 -5.94 -14.50 2.43
C LEU A 9 -7.31 -15.05 2.02
N ALA A 10 -7.72 -16.22 2.51
CA ALA A 10 -8.96 -16.87 2.12
C ALA A 10 -10.21 -15.98 2.26
N PRO A 11 -10.40 -15.20 3.36
CA PRO A 11 -11.55 -14.30 3.49
C PRO A 11 -11.56 -13.17 2.46
N MET A 12 -10.41 -12.83 1.87
CA MET A 12 -10.27 -11.79 0.85
C MET A 12 -10.53 -12.30 -0.57
N GLY A 13 -10.75 -13.62 -0.73
CA GLY A 13 -11.02 -14.23 -2.05
C GLY A 13 -9.88 -14.04 -3.06
N THR A 14 -8.64 -13.93 -2.59
CA THR A 14 -7.48 -13.70 -3.46
C THR A 14 -6.57 -14.93 -3.51
N ASP A 15 -6.06 -15.23 -4.68
CA ASP A 15 -5.11 -16.31 -4.95
C ASP A 15 -3.84 -15.80 -5.66
N TRP A 16 -3.09 -16.68 -6.28
CA TRP A 16 -1.89 -16.34 -7.04
C TRP A 16 -2.19 -15.74 -8.42
N HIS A 17 -3.39 -15.95 -8.97
CA HIS A 17 -3.85 -15.31 -10.20
C HIS A 17 -4.17 -13.85 -9.94
N LYS A 18 -3.55 -12.97 -10.73
CA LYS A 18 -3.66 -11.53 -10.60
C LYS A 18 -4.07 -10.89 -11.93
N GLU A 19 -5.12 -11.42 -12.55
CA GLU A 19 -5.65 -10.96 -13.85
C GLU A 19 -5.91 -9.44 -13.86
N PHE A 20 -6.26 -8.86 -12.73
CA PHE A 20 -6.46 -7.43 -12.60
C PHE A 20 -5.22 -6.59 -12.94
N LEU A 21 -4.00 -7.16 -12.88
CA LEU A 21 -2.77 -6.48 -13.29
C LEU A 21 -2.66 -6.34 -14.82
N GLU A 22 -3.31 -7.23 -15.56
CA GLU A 22 -3.33 -7.20 -17.02
C GLU A 22 -4.49 -6.35 -17.55
N VAL A 23 -5.59 -6.26 -16.77
CA VAL A 23 -6.82 -5.57 -17.16
C VAL A 23 -6.84 -4.11 -16.72
N ALA A 24 -6.21 -3.78 -15.60
CA ALA A 24 -6.18 -2.42 -15.08
C ALA A 24 -5.53 -1.45 -16.08
N PRO A 25 -6.19 -0.33 -16.45
CA PRO A 25 -5.65 0.62 -17.42
C PRO A 25 -4.39 1.33 -16.93
N TRP A 26 -4.19 1.40 -15.62
CA TRP A 26 -3.02 2.00 -15.00
C TRP A 26 -2.45 1.12 -13.89
N ILE A 27 -1.13 1.01 -13.87
CA ILE A 27 -0.37 0.45 -12.76
C ILE A 27 0.53 1.55 -12.22
N VAL A 28 0.24 1.97 -10.99
CA VAL A 28 1.03 2.99 -10.28
C VAL A 28 1.94 2.29 -9.29
N VAL A 29 3.24 2.59 -9.33
CA VAL A 29 4.21 2.03 -8.40
C VAL A 29 4.80 3.15 -7.56
N LEU A 30 4.67 3.05 -6.25
CA LEU A 30 5.30 3.94 -5.30
C LEU A 30 6.68 3.40 -4.95
N PHE A 31 7.70 4.25 -5.10
CA PHE A 31 9.08 3.94 -4.74
C PHE A 31 9.50 4.73 -3.50
N GLU A 32 10.21 4.09 -2.60
CA GLU A 32 10.92 4.74 -1.51
C GLU A 32 12.29 5.22 -1.98
N GLN A 33 12.58 6.52 -1.86
CA GLN A 33 13.92 7.06 -2.11
C GLN A 33 14.74 7.01 -0.82
N ARG A 34 15.69 6.07 -0.76
CA ARG A 34 16.45 5.75 0.44
C ARG A 34 17.53 6.76 0.78
N TYR A 35 18.08 7.37 -0.25
CA TYR A 35 19.12 8.40 -0.15
C TYR A 35 19.07 9.31 -1.36
N GLU A 36 19.56 10.51 -1.19
CA GLU A 36 19.80 11.48 -2.25
C GLU A 36 21.22 11.34 -2.76
N GLN A 37 21.39 11.30 -4.09
CA GLN A 37 22.72 11.37 -4.71
C GLN A 37 23.05 12.84 -4.94
N ARG A 38 24.16 13.33 -4.36
CA ARG A 38 24.62 14.71 -4.51
C ARG A 38 25.56 14.84 -5.70
N ASP A 39 25.70 16.06 -6.21
CA ASP A 39 26.57 16.39 -7.34
C ASP A 39 28.05 16.14 -7.04
N ASP A 40 28.44 16.20 -5.75
CA ASP A 40 29.78 15.88 -5.26
C ASP A 40 30.09 14.37 -5.17
N GLY A 41 29.12 13.53 -5.52
CA GLY A 41 29.21 12.07 -5.44
C GLY A 41 28.87 11.49 -4.07
N GLU A 42 28.64 12.32 -3.06
CA GLU A 42 28.25 11.84 -1.74
C GLU A 42 26.79 11.37 -1.71
N ARG A 43 26.48 10.45 -0.79
CA ARG A 43 25.14 9.94 -0.53
C ARG A 43 24.59 10.50 0.78
N ARG A 44 23.47 11.23 0.70
CA ARG A 44 22.75 11.72 1.87
C ARG A 44 21.59 10.79 2.19
N LYS A 45 21.62 10.14 3.34
CA LYS A 45 20.54 9.27 3.80
C LYS A 45 19.25 10.07 4.03
N ASN A 46 18.12 9.56 3.50
CA ASN A 46 16.80 10.05 3.81
C ASN A 46 16.24 9.36 5.06
N TYR A 47 15.50 10.11 5.88
CA TYR A 47 14.86 9.62 7.10
C TYR A 47 13.35 9.51 6.91
N TYR A 48 12.70 8.70 7.72
CA TYR A 48 11.24 8.48 7.71
C TYR A 48 10.69 8.04 6.35
N VAL A 49 11.49 7.33 5.58
CA VAL A 49 11.18 6.99 4.18
C VAL A 49 9.93 6.12 4.09
N LYS A 50 9.84 5.07 4.91
CA LYS A 50 8.69 4.14 4.92
C LYS A 50 7.43 4.80 5.45
N GLU A 51 7.57 5.59 6.50
CA GLU A 51 6.47 6.35 7.11
C GLU A 51 5.88 7.33 6.10
N SER A 52 6.73 8.08 5.40
CA SER A 52 6.33 9.00 4.34
C SER A 52 5.64 8.28 3.18
N CYS A 53 6.18 7.15 2.74
CA CYS A 53 5.56 6.32 1.70
C CYS A 53 4.20 5.77 2.16
N GLY A 54 4.07 5.33 3.42
CA GLY A 54 2.80 4.87 3.98
C GLY A 54 1.73 5.96 4.01
N ILE A 55 2.10 7.18 4.42
CA ILE A 55 1.21 8.35 4.41
C ILE A 55 0.78 8.68 2.98
N ALA A 56 1.73 8.74 2.04
CA ALA A 56 1.46 9.02 0.63
C ALA A 56 0.53 7.96 0.01
N ALA A 57 0.77 6.68 0.30
CA ALA A 57 -0.07 5.57 -0.15
C ALA A 57 -1.51 5.71 0.38
N GLY A 58 -1.69 6.04 1.66
CA GLY A 58 -3.01 6.25 2.26
C GLY A 58 -3.77 7.41 1.63
N LEU A 59 -3.11 8.55 1.42
CA LEU A 59 -3.70 9.71 0.74
C LEU A 59 -4.06 9.40 -0.72
N PHE A 60 -3.21 8.66 -1.43
CA PHE A 60 -3.45 8.23 -2.80
C PHE A 60 -4.71 7.35 -2.89
N ILE A 61 -4.84 6.34 -2.04
CA ILE A 61 -6.02 5.47 -1.98
C ILE A 61 -7.28 6.28 -1.69
N ALA A 62 -7.23 7.18 -0.71
CA ALA A 62 -8.36 8.04 -0.35
C ALA A 62 -8.78 8.95 -1.52
N SER A 63 -7.81 9.50 -2.24
CA SER A 63 -8.07 10.34 -3.43
C SER A 63 -8.74 9.54 -4.55
N LEU A 64 -8.25 8.33 -4.85
CA LEU A 64 -8.86 7.45 -5.84
C LEU A 64 -10.30 7.11 -5.48
N GLN A 65 -10.57 6.80 -4.21
CA GLN A 65 -11.93 6.53 -3.72
C GLN A 65 -12.85 7.73 -3.92
N THR A 66 -12.38 8.94 -3.64
CA THR A 66 -13.14 10.18 -3.86
C THR A 66 -13.44 10.41 -5.34
N MET A 67 -12.56 9.98 -6.22
CA MET A 67 -12.74 10.06 -7.68
C MET A 67 -13.62 8.94 -8.26
N GLY A 68 -14.10 8.00 -7.44
CA GLY A 68 -14.87 6.85 -7.91
C GLY A 68 -14.04 5.78 -8.62
N LEU A 69 -12.72 5.79 -8.41
CA LEU A 69 -11.81 4.79 -8.97
C LEU A 69 -11.59 3.64 -7.99
N ALA A 70 -11.38 2.45 -8.54
CA ALA A 70 -11.03 1.25 -7.79
C ALA A 70 -9.51 1.05 -7.78
N THR A 71 -9.00 0.59 -6.66
CA THR A 71 -7.60 0.18 -6.49
C THR A 71 -7.47 -0.84 -5.37
N LEU A 72 -6.33 -1.47 -5.30
CA LEU A 72 -5.89 -2.25 -4.15
C LEU A 72 -4.38 -2.11 -3.96
N THR A 73 -3.89 -2.34 -2.76
CA THR A 73 -2.45 -2.45 -2.49
C THR A 73 -1.94 -3.82 -2.91
N HIS A 74 -0.90 -3.86 -3.73
CA HIS A 74 -0.26 -5.10 -4.15
C HIS A 74 1.25 -5.04 -3.93
N THR A 75 1.78 -6.05 -3.25
CA THR A 75 3.20 -6.18 -2.94
C THR A 75 3.69 -7.55 -3.41
N PRO A 76 3.94 -7.71 -4.72
CA PRO A 76 4.45 -8.97 -5.26
C PRO A 76 5.81 -9.32 -4.65
N SER A 77 6.08 -10.60 -4.46
CA SER A 77 7.37 -11.05 -3.93
C SER A 77 8.07 -11.96 -4.94
N PRO A 78 9.30 -11.61 -5.35
CA PRO A 78 10.08 -10.41 -4.99
C PRO A 78 9.61 -9.15 -5.76
N MET A 79 9.72 -7.96 -5.14
CA MET A 79 9.39 -6.68 -5.81
C MET A 79 10.55 -6.07 -6.61
N ALA A 80 11.77 -6.54 -6.39
CA ALA A 80 12.98 -5.92 -6.96
C ALA A 80 12.98 -5.84 -8.51
N PHE A 81 12.28 -6.73 -9.19
CA PHE A 81 12.15 -6.70 -10.65
C PHE A 81 11.53 -5.40 -11.17
N LEU A 82 10.68 -4.73 -10.37
CA LEU A 82 10.06 -3.46 -10.75
C LEU A 82 11.09 -2.35 -10.96
N SER A 83 12.19 -2.34 -10.21
CA SER A 83 13.27 -1.38 -10.43
C SER A 83 13.92 -1.56 -11.80
N THR A 84 14.10 -2.79 -12.25
CA THR A 84 14.67 -3.11 -13.58
C THR A 84 13.69 -2.79 -14.70
N VAL A 85 12.43 -3.24 -14.57
CA VAL A 85 11.41 -3.05 -15.61
C VAL A 85 11.08 -1.58 -15.84
N LEU A 86 11.10 -0.77 -14.76
CA LEU A 86 10.78 0.64 -14.80
C LEU A 86 12.01 1.56 -14.86
N ASP A 87 13.19 0.99 -15.07
CA ASP A 87 14.47 1.72 -15.15
C ASP A 87 14.65 2.72 -14.00
N ARG A 88 14.48 2.24 -12.76
CA ARG A 88 14.62 3.10 -11.59
C ARG A 88 16.05 3.08 -11.03
N PRO A 89 16.54 4.23 -10.55
CA PRO A 89 17.89 4.35 -10.01
C PRO A 89 18.07 3.52 -8.73
N GLU A 90 19.32 3.21 -8.38
CA GLU A 90 19.70 2.35 -7.23
C GLU A 90 19.18 2.88 -5.88
N ASN A 91 19.03 4.19 -5.74
CA ASN A 91 18.54 4.82 -4.52
C ASN A 91 17.01 4.69 -4.33
N GLU A 92 16.27 4.20 -5.35
CA GLU A 92 14.85 3.95 -5.29
C GLU A 92 14.55 2.47 -5.14
N ARG A 93 13.60 2.15 -4.25
CA ARG A 93 13.15 0.79 -4.01
C ARG A 93 11.63 0.71 -4.09
N PRO A 94 11.06 -0.30 -4.77
CA PRO A 94 9.62 -0.46 -4.82
C PRO A 94 9.04 -0.65 -3.42
N PHE A 95 7.99 0.10 -3.09
CA PHE A 95 7.29 0.05 -1.82
C PHE A 95 5.93 -0.64 -1.95
N VAL A 96 5.12 -0.22 -2.89
CA VAL A 96 3.79 -0.78 -3.16
C VAL A 96 3.36 -0.47 -4.58
N LEU A 97 2.55 -1.35 -5.15
CA LEU A 97 1.95 -1.24 -6.47
C LEU A 97 0.43 -1.11 -6.34
N PHE A 98 -0.17 -0.28 -7.17
CA PHE A 98 -1.59 0.00 -7.24
C PHE A 98 -2.09 -0.20 -8.67
N PRO A 99 -2.85 -1.26 -8.98
CA PRO A 99 -3.69 -1.26 -10.18
C PRO A 99 -4.83 -0.25 -9.97
N VAL A 100 -5.10 0.58 -10.96
CA VAL A 100 -6.10 1.64 -10.88
C VAL A 100 -6.99 1.58 -12.12
N GLY A 101 -8.30 1.64 -11.90
CA GLY A 101 -9.31 1.65 -12.96
C GLY A 101 -10.69 1.94 -12.44
N TYR A 102 -11.67 2.00 -13.32
CA TYR A 102 -13.06 2.08 -12.91
C TYR A 102 -13.56 0.71 -12.43
N PRO A 103 -14.34 0.67 -11.33
CA PRO A 103 -14.94 -0.58 -10.89
C PRO A 103 -15.96 -1.09 -11.92
N LEU A 104 -16.04 -2.40 -12.10
CA LEU A 104 -17.08 -3.00 -12.92
C LEU A 104 -18.46 -2.77 -12.29
N PRO A 105 -19.52 -2.53 -13.08
CA PRO A 105 -20.87 -2.41 -12.56
C PRO A 105 -21.26 -3.64 -11.74
N GLY A 106 -21.77 -3.42 -10.53
CA GLY A 106 -22.25 -4.49 -9.65
C GLY A 106 -21.16 -5.33 -8.99
N VAL A 107 -19.86 -4.97 -9.15
CA VAL A 107 -18.78 -5.66 -8.44
C VAL A 107 -18.97 -5.52 -6.93
N ARG A 108 -18.72 -6.62 -6.22
CA ARG A 108 -18.73 -6.64 -4.76
C ARG A 108 -17.32 -6.84 -4.22
N VAL A 109 -17.06 -6.22 -3.09
CA VAL A 109 -15.83 -6.42 -2.32
C VAL A 109 -16.12 -7.34 -1.13
N PRO A 110 -15.11 -8.05 -0.59
CA PRO A 110 -15.28 -8.84 0.62
C PRO A 110 -15.81 -7.99 1.78
N ASP A 111 -16.83 -8.51 2.48
CA ASP A 111 -17.36 -7.87 3.68
C ASP A 111 -16.47 -8.20 4.88
N LEU A 112 -15.44 -7.38 5.07
CA LEU A 112 -14.46 -7.56 6.13
C LEU A 112 -14.82 -6.70 7.35
N ALA A 113 -15.01 -7.35 8.48
CA ALA A 113 -15.19 -6.65 9.75
C ALA A 113 -13.91 -5.92 10.17
N ARG A 114 -14.05 -4.71 10.66
CA ARG A 114 -12.96 -3.95 11.30
C ARG A 114 -13.06 -4.12 12.81
N LYS A 115 -11.93 -4.00 13.50
CA LYS A 115 -11.94 -3.95 14.97
C LYS A 115 -12.80 -2.79 15.46
N PRO A 116 -13.55 -2.96 16.56
CA PRO A 116 -14.24 -1.85 17.21
C PRO A 116 -13.25 -0.73 17.56
N LEU A 117 -13.75 0.51 17.61
CA LEU A 117 -12.89 1.65 17.90
C LEU A 117 -12.17 1.54 19.25
N ASP A 118 -12.84 1.01 20.27
CA ASP A 118 -12.29 0.86 21.62
C ASP A 118 -11.17 -0.18 21.71
N ASP A 119 -11.06 -1.09 20.71
CA ASP A 119 -9.95 -2.04 20.62
C ASP A 119 -8.68 -1.40 20.01
N VAL A 120 -8.79 -0.26 19.35
CA VAL A 120 -7.70 0.37 18.60
C VAL A 120 -7.37 1.78 19.08
N LEU A 121 -8.25 2.41 19.89
CA LEU A 121 -8.08 3.75 20.43
C LEU A 121 -8.02 3.72 21.95
N VAL A 122 -6.88 4.12 22.50
CA VAL A 122 -6.72 4.32 23.94
C VAL A 122 -6.82 5.81 24.24
N ARG A 123 -7.80 6.19 25.10
CA ARG A 123 -7.94 7.56 25.60
C ARG A 123 -7.23 7.68 26.94
N ILE A 124 -6.19 8.52 26.97
CA ILE A 124 -5.46 8.83 28.22
C ILE A 124 -5.91 10.21 28.68
N GLY A 125 -6.62 10.29 29.77
CA GLY A 125 -7.10 11.54 30.38
C GLY A 125 -7.07 11.44 31.90
N LYS A 126 -7.12 12.58 32.63
CA LYS A 126 -7.43 12.55 34.05
C LYS A 126 -8.83 11.98 34.20
N THR A 127 -8.95 10.88 34.92
CA THR A 127 -10.25 10.43 35.42
C THR A 127 -10.76 11.58 36.31
N ASP A 128 -11.81 12.28 35.91
CA ASP A 128 -12.52 13.19 36.80
C ASP A 128 -12.95 12.31 37.98
N ALA A 129 -12.32 12.55 39.12
CA ALA A 129 -12.74 11.92 40.35
C ALA A 129 -14.22 12.32 40.57
N ALA A 130 -15.08 11.31 40.50
CA ALA A 130 -16.49 11.49 40.79
C ALA A 130 -16.63 12.15 42.16
N HIS A 131 -17.22 13.30 42.19
CA HIS A 131 -17.73 13.97 43.39
C HIS A 131 -19.10 13.36 43.72
#